data_7a331addb89514bad35b8b440546f7c5
#
_entry.id   7a331addb89514bad35b8b440546f7c5
#
_cell.length_a   1.000
_cell.length_b   1.000
_cell.length_c   1.000
_cell.angle_alpha   90.00
_cell.angle_beta   90.00
_cell.angle_gamma   90.00
#
_symmetry.space_group_name_H-M   'P 1'
#
loop_
_entity.id
_entity.type
_entity.pdbx_description
1 polymer ?
#
loop_
_entity_poly.entity_id
_entity_poly.type
_entity_poly.pdbx_seq_one_letter_code
_entity_poly.pdbx_strand_id
1 'polypeptide(L)'
;MKGRIVVLVLILAVCSIAITPGSAQTQTTPQGASSTVNPPRDEKLWQRALQIHRKAIVIDSHNDITTPMTNDDYDLGGAPPVPYRTSIDRMKEGGLSAEFFSVYIKPDYVTKGGAARRTLDMIDSVYRAVERHPNDLMFATSVADIRRAKKQGKIAALMGIEGGHAIEDSLATLREFYRLGVRYMTLTWNNTNNWADAGRGEKKHNGLSDFGREVVREMNRLGMMVDVSHVSDKTMSDALDVSKAPIIASHSSARALSNVPRNIPDDLLKKIAGKGGVVQVNFYSVFVDAATVSQQSEARDERLKAEQQAINEKYKDDPERRAEESDKLEAANPLPPLPISKLIDHIDHIVKVAGIDHVGIGADFDGANDMPEGARDVSMLPNITYELLKRGYSEKDIRKILGENLLRVLGEVERVSLSMSKSISGDGSTRRIK
;
A
#
# COMPACT_ATOMS: atom_id res chain seq x y z
N MET A 1 4.77 62.69 -4.31
CA MET A 1 5.13 63.05 -5.71
C MET A 1 4.35 62.10 -6.64
N LYS A 2 3.60 62.68 -7.56
CA LYS A 2 2.60 62.06 -8.41
C LYS A 2 3.27 61.31 -9.57
N GLY A 3 2.96 60.04 -9.78
CA GLY A 3 3.40 59.26 -10.94
C GLY A 3 2.19 58.72 -11.71
N ARG A 4 2.10 59.11 -12.95
CA ARG A 4 1.00 58.98 -13.90
C ARG A 4 0.79 57.59 -14.41
N ILE A 5 -0.47 57.17 -14.47
CA ILE A 5 -0.97 55.98 -15.19
C ILE A 5 -1.02 56.35 -16.69
N VAL A 6 -0.41 55.51 -17.55
CA VAL A 6 -0.57 55.57 -19.00
C VAL A 6 -1.46 54.40 -19.42
N VAL A 7 -2.63 54.76 -19.95
CA VAL A 7 -3.59 53.82 -20.58
C VAL A 7 -3.22 53.71 -22.05
N LEU A 8 -2.89 52.52 -22.51
CA LEU A 8 -2.66 52.23 -23.93
C LEU A 8 -3.93 51.62 -24.53
N VAL A 9 -4.57 52.37 -25.43
CA VAL A 9 -5.72 51.92 -26.22
C VAL A 9 -5.17 51.25 -27.48
N LEU A 10 -5.48 49.94 -27.66
CA LEU A 10 -5.19 49.22 -28.90
C LEU A 10 -6.43 49.18 -29.79
N ILE A 11 -6.29 49.79 -30.99
CA ILE A 11 -7.29 49.84 -32.05
C ILE A 11 -7.25 48.51 -32.82
N LEU A 12 -8.41 47.84 -32.90
CA LEU A 12 -8.64 46.64 -33.74
C LEU A 12 -8.87 47.07 -35.19
N ALA A 13 -7.97 46.68 -36.09
CA ALA A 13 -8.21 46.75 -37.52
C ALA A 13 -8.85 45.46 -38.02
N VAL A 14 -10.05 45.55 -38.54
CA VAL A 14 -10.77 44.45 -39.19
C VAL A 14 -10.30 44.37 -40.64
N CYS A 15 -9.60 43.30 -41.01
CA CYS A 15 -9.33 42.92 -42.39
C CYS A 15 -10.31 41.85 -42.84
N SER A 16 -11.20 42.24 -43.76
CA SER A 16 -12.09 41.30 -44.48
C SER A 16 -11.30 40.57 -45.57
N ILE A 17 -11.18 39.25 -45.46
CA ILE A 17 -10.61 38.39 -46.50
C ILE A 17 -11.75 37.63 -47.15
N ALA A 18 -11.87 37.79 -48.45
CA ALA A 18 -12.83 37.11 -49.33
C ALA A 18 -12.50 35.61 -49.48
N ILE A 19 -13.50 34.76 -49.27
CA ILE A 19 -13.42 33.30 -49.40
C ILE A 19 -13.76 32.92 -50.84
N THR A 20 -12.82 32.31 -51.55
CA THR A 20 -13.06 31.58 -52.78
C THR A 20 -13.26 30.08 -52.50
N PRO A 21 -14.21 29.37 -53.12
CA PRO A 21 -14.46 27.96 -52.85
C PRO A 21 -13.41 27.08 -53.56
N GLY A 22 -12.55 26.42 -52.79
CA GLY A 22 -11.61 25.40 -53.23
C GLY A 22 -12.13 24.00 -52.94
N SER A 23 -12.03 23.13 -53.90
CA SER A 23 -12.46 21.74 -54.03
C SER A 23 -12.17 20.87 -52.78
N ALA A 24 -13.19 20.13 -52.35
CA ALA A 24 -13.13 19.11 -51.32
C ALA A 24 -12.22 17.94 -51.74
N GLN A 25 -11.06 17.81 -51.08
CA GLN A 25 -10.33 16.53 -51.03
C GLN A 25 -10.84 15.74 -49.84
N THR A 26 -11.41 14.60 -50.13
CA THR A 26 -11.78 13.57 -49.15
C THR A 26 -10.50 13.06 -48.48
N GLN A 27 -10.23 13.51 -47.25
CA GLN A 27 -9.27 12.86 -46.36
C GLN A 27 -9.91 11.61 -45.77
N THR A 28 -9.40 10.45 -46.17
CA THR A 28 -9.67 9.16 -45.54
C THR A 28 -9.06 9.17 -44.16
N THR A 29 -9.90 9.23 -43.13
CA THR A 29 -9.55 9.00 -41.72
C THR A 29 -9.04 7.57 -41.56
N PRO A 30 -7.94 7.30 -40.85
CA PRO A 30 -7.57 5.93 -40.51
C PRO A 30 -8.61 5.39 -39.51
N GLN A 31 -9.41 4.44 -39.96
CA GLN A 31 -10.16 3.55 -39.07
C GLN A 31 -9.16 2.67 -38.31
N GLY A 32 -9.20 2.69 -36.97
CA GLY A 32 -8.52 1.66 -36.21
C GLY A 32 -8.00 2.07 -34.83
N ALA A 33 -8.84 2.68 -34.01
CA ALA A 33 -8.68 2.51 -32.57
C ALA A 33 -9.99 1.93 -32.06
N SER A 34 -9.99 0.62 -31.86
CA SER A 34 -11.07 -0.07 -31.14
C SER A 34 -11.10 0.49 -29.73
N SER A 35 -11.94 1.48 -29.49
CA SER A 35 -12.32 1.86 -28.14
C SER A 35 -13.08 0.65 -27.56
N THR A 36 -12.41 -0.14 -26.74
CA THR A 36 -13.07 -1.09 -25.84
C THR A 36 -13.89 -0.26 -24.85
N VAL A 37 -15.11 0.10 -25.26
CA VAL A 37 -16.10 0.66 -24.36
C VAL A 37 -16.37 -0.44 -23.34
N ASN A 38 -15.85 -0.27 -22.13
CA ASN A 38 -16.25 -1.14 -21.03
C ASN A 38 -17.79 -1.19 -20.98
N PRO A 39 -18.39 -2.38 -20.87
CA PRO A 39 -19.84 -2.46 -20.80
C PRO A 39 -20.33 -1.58 -19.64
N PRO A 40 -21.49 -0.90 -19.81
CA PRO A 40 -22.03 -0.04 -18.76
C PRO A 40 -22.16 -0.85 -17.48
N ARG A 41 -21.85 -0.23 -16.34
CA ARG A 41 -21.95 -0.83 -15.00
C ARG A 41 -23.38 -1.35 -14.77
N ASP A 42 -23.52 -2.59 -14.30
CA ASP A 42 -24.81 -3.10 -13.82
C ASP A 42 -25.18 -2.35 -12.53
N GLU A 43 -26.13 -1.43 -12.64
CA GLU A 43 -26.52 -0.54 -11.53
C GLU A 43 -27.14 -1.32 -10.36
N LYS A 44 -27.93 -2.37 -10.62
CA LYS A 44 -28.52 -3.20 -9.56
C LYS A 44 -27.44 -3.93 -8.75
N LEU A 45 -26.46 -4.48 -9.45
CA LEU A 45 -25.32 -5.14 -8.81
C LEU A 45 -24.45 -4.14 -8.06
N TRP A 46 -24.26 -2.93 -8.60
CA TRP A 46 -23.53 -1.85 -7.94
C TRP A 46 -24.20 -1.42 -6.64
N GLN A 47 -25.51 -1.19 -6.64
CA GLN A 47 -26.24 -0.83 -5.41
C GLN A 47 -26.13 -1.93 -4.36
N ARG A 48 -26.16 -3.20 -4.76
CA ARG A 48 -25.90 -4.33 -3.86
C ARG A 48 -24.47 -4.31 -3.32
N ALA A 49 -23.47 -4.04 -4.17
CA ALA A 49 -22.09 -3.91 -3.74
C ALA A 49 -21.92 -2.82 -2.68
N LEU A 50 -22.50 -1.64 -2.91
CA LEU A 50 -22.47 -0.54 -1.93
C LEU A 50 -23.12 -0.90 -0.60
N GLN A 51 -24.25 -1.64 -0.63
CA GLN A 51 -24.91 -2.09 0.60
C GLN A 51 -24.05 -3.05 1.42
N ILE A 52 -23.39 -4.01 0.76
CA ILE A 52 -22.46 -4.96 1.40
C ILE A 52 -21.25 -4.21 1.93
N HIS A 53 -20.63 -3.37 1.11
CA HIS A 53 -19.42 -2.62 1.43
C HIS A 53 -19.59 -1.73 2.67
N ARG A 54 -20.69 -0.95 2.73
CA ARG A 54 -20.99 -0.07 3.88
C ARG A 54 -21.20 -0.83 5.19
N LYS A 55 -21.75 -2.06 5.12
CA LYS A 55 -21.96 -2.91 6.31
C LYS A 55 -20.69 -3.63 6.75
N ALA A 56 -19.77 -3.91 5.83
CA ALA A 56 -18.53 -4.59 6.12
C ALA A 56 -17.60 -3.74 6.98
N ILE A 57 -16.68 -4.39 7.68
CA ILE A 57 -15.47 -3.75 8.21
C ILE A 57 -14.46 -3.81 7.08
N VAL A 58 -14.18 -2.65 6.46
CA VAL A 58 -13.19 -2.52 5.38
C VAL A 58 -11.88 -2.06 5.99
N ILE A 59 -10.82 -2.81 5.76
CA ILE A 59 -9.49 -2.52 6.30
C ILE A 59 -8.50 -2.51 5.13
N ASP A 60 -7.77 -1.42 4.99
CA ASP A 60 -6.53 -1.41 4.21
C ASP A 60 -5.36 -1.64 5.17
N SER A 61 -4.51 -2.60 4.87
CA SER A 61 -3.42 -2.99 5.76
C SER A 61 -2.12 -2.25 5.50
N HIS A 62 -2.06 -1.38 4.48
CA HIS A 62 -0.82 -0.65 4.17
C HIS A 62 -1.07 0.59 3.31
N ASN A 63 -0.65 1.75 3.83
CA ASN A 63 -0.79 3.04 3.16
C ASN A 63 0.34 4.00 3.57
N ASP A 64 1.08 4.54 2.60
CA ASP A 64 2.28 5.35 2.83
C ASP A 64 2.04 6.85 2.94
N ILE A 65 0.78 7.27 3.07
CA ILE A 65 0.44 8.69 3.25
C ILE A 65 1.14 9.32 4.48
N THR A 66 1.63 8.51 5.40
CA THR A 66 2.41 8.96 6.56
C THR A 66 3.71 9.67 6.16
N THR A 67 4.28 9.29 5.01
CA THR A 67 5.51 9.93 4.49
C THR A 67 5.28 11.41 4.18
N PRO A 68 4.32 11.85 3.33
CA PRO A 68 4.04 13.27 3.16
C PRO A 68 3.45 13.95 4.40
N MET A 69 2.70 13.24 5.25
CA MET A 69 2.25 13.80 6.53
C MET A 69 3.44 14.23 7.40
N THR A 70 4.55 13.49 7.35
CA THR A 70 5.75 13.78 8.14
C THR A 70 6.70 14.77 7.45
N ASN A 71 6.86 14.68 6.12
CA ASN A 71 7.84 15.48 5.38
C ASN A 71 7.29 16.85 4.99
N ASP A 72 6.01 16.90 4.60
CA ASP A 72 5.37 18.06 3.96
C ASP A 72 4.24 18.64 4.82
N ASP A 73 4.08 18.13 6.08
CA ASP A 73 2.97 18.45 7.00
C ASP A 73 1.59 18.32 6.30
N TYR A 74 1.46 17.33 5.40
CA TYR A 74 0.22 17.08 4.68
C TYR A 74 -0.91 16.79 5.67
N ASP A 75 -2.01 17.52 5.56
CA ASP A 75 -3.22 17.35 6.38
C ASP A 75 -4.24 16.47 5.66
N LEU A 76 -4.60 15.33 6.27
CA LEU A 76 -5.60 14.40 5.76
C LEU A 76 -7.00 15.01 5.58
N GLY A 77 -7.32 16.10 6.30
CA GLY A 77 -8.60 16.81 6.20
C GLY A 77 -8.75 17.68 4.95
N GLY A 78 -7.66 17.92 4.23
CA GLY A 78 -7.65 18.71 3.00
C GLY A 78 -7.95 17.88 1.75
N ALA A 79 -8.18 18.58 0.63
CA ALA A 79 -8.17 17.94 -0.68
C ALA A 79 -6.75 17.48 -1.00
N PRO A 80 -6.52 16.20 -1.35
CA PRO A 80 -5.18 15.72 -1.58
C PRO A 80 -4.61 16.38 -2.86
N PRO A 81 -3.44 17.04 -2.77
CA PRO A 81 -2.73 17.46 -3.97
C PRO A 81 -2.27 16.23 -4.77
N VAL A 82 -2.19 16.36 -6.07
CA VAL A 82 -1.57 15.33 -6.91
C VAL A 82 -0.10 15.21 -6.51
N PRO A 83 0.43 14.00 -6.29
CA PRO A 83 -0.14 12.69 -6.66
C PRO A 83 -0.89 11.96 -5.53
N TYR A 84 -1.13 12.54 -4.36
CA TYR A 84 -1.64 11.83 -3.19
C TYR A 84 -3.03 11.22 -3.42
N ARG A 85 -3.23 10.02 -2.87
CA ARG A 85 -4.38 9.14 -3.11
C ARG A 85 -5.31 9.07 -1.91
N THR A 86 -4.85 9.56 -0.75
CA THR A 86 -5.50 9.39 0.54
C THR A 86 -5.85 10.74 1.16
N SER A 87 -7.12 10.88 1.57
CA SER A 87 -7.64 11.93 2.44
C SER A 87 -8.82 11.39 3.23
N ILE A 88 -9.24 12.08 4.30
CA ILE A 88 -10.39 11.66 5.12
C ILE A 88 -11.65 11.54 4.27
N ASP A 89 -11.92 12.50 3.38
CA ASP A 89 -13.11 12.45 2.52
C ASP A 89 -13.07 11.24 1.58
N ARG A 90 -11.91 10.96 0.96
CA ARG A 90 -11.74 9.77 0.12
C ARG A 90 -11.85 8.46 0.90
N MET A 91 -11.31 8.39 2.12
CA MET A 91 -11.46 7.22 3.00
C MET A 91 -12.95 6.97 3.36
N LYS A 92 -13.72 8.04 3.63
CA LYS A 92 -15.17 7.95 3.88
C LYS A 92 -15.93 7.52 2.65
N GLU A 93 -15.64 8.08 1.49
CA GLU A 93 -16.22 7.70 0.19
C GLU A 93 -15.92 6.23 -0.11
N GLY A 94 -14.68 5.80 0.11
CA GLY A 94 -14.24 4.41 0.02
C GLY A 94 -14.82 3.48 1.07
N GLY A 95 -15.58 3.99 2.05
CA GLY A 95 -16.22 3.19 3.09
C GLY A 95 -15.24 2.53 4.07
N LEU A 96 -14.02 3.05 4.15
CA LEU A 96 -12.95 2.52 4.99
C LEU A 96 -13.34 2.54 6.47
N SER A 97 -13.03 1.46 7.18
CA SER A 97 -13.29 1.32 8.61
C SER A 97 -12.01 1.39 9.45
N ALA A 98 -10.90 0.97 8.84
CA ALA A 98 -9.59 1.02 9.47
C ALA A 98 -8.49 1.15 8.41
N GLU A 99 -7.46 1.93 8.74
CA GLU A 99 -6.27 2.14 7.93
C GLU A 99 -5.03 1.80 8.74
N PHE A 100 -4.14 1.01 8.17
CA PHE A 100 -2.79 0.87 8.70
C PHE A 100 -1.86 1.89 8.04
N PHE A 101 -1.57 2.95 8.74
CA PHE A 101 -0.60 3.96 8.36
C PHE A 101 0.81 3.37 8.40
N SER A 102 1.47 3.31 7.26
CA SER A 102 2.83 2.81 7.13
C SER A 102 3.84 3.78 7.74
N VAL A 103 4.61 3.30 8.69
CA VAL A 103 5.77 4.00 9.25
C VAL A 103 7.00 3.51 8.46
N TYR A 104 7.16 4.04 7.25
CA TYR A 104 8.19 3.65 6.29
C TYR A 104 9.55 4.27 6.62
N ILE A 105 10.58 3.42 6.69
CA ILE A 105 11.94 3.86 6.97
C ILE A 105 12.84 3.60 5.75
N LYS A 106 13.39 4.68 5.18
CA LYS A 106 14.28 4.58 4.03
C LYS A 106 15.53 3.75 4.35
N PRO A 107 16.06 2.98 3.38
CA PRO A 107 17.25 2.14 3.58
C PRO A 107 18.53 2.91 3.97
N ASP A 108 18.62 4.18 3.63
CA ASP A 108 19.73 5.04 3.97
C ASP A 108 20.04 5.09 5.48
N TYR A 109 18.99 4.93 6.30
CA TYR A 109 19.13 4.94 7.75
C TYR A 109 19.91 3.74 8.30
N VAL A 110 20.05 2.65 7.53
CA VAL A 110 20.90 1.51 7.91
C VAL A 110 22.35 1.94 8.08
N THR A 111 22.83 2.84 7.22
CA THR A 111 24.22 3.32 7.24
C THR A 111 24.38 4.66 7.94
N LYS A 112 23.39 5.54 7.86
CA LYS A 112 23.45 6.89 8.45
C LYS A 112 23.08 6.90 9.93
N GLY A 113 22.39 5.85 10.43
CA GLY A 113 21.78 5.84 11.75
C GLY A 113 20.55 6.75 11.87
N GLY A 114 19.86 6.71 13.00
CA GLY A 114 18.69 7.55 13.26
C GLY A 114 17.38 6.97 12.73
N ALA A 115 17.34 5.68 12.38
CA ALA A 115 16.13 4.99 11.97
C ALA A 115 15.04 5.04 13.06
N ALA A 116 15.41 4.78 14.30
CA ALA A 116 14.49 4.83 15.44
C ALA A 116 13.91 6.24 15.64
N ARG A 117 14.72 7.30 15.51
CA ARG A 117 14.23 8.67 15.57
C ARG A 117 13.23 8.96 14.45
N ARG A 118 13.56 8.59 13.20
CA ARG A 118 12.63 8.78 12.07
C ARG A 118 11.32 8.04 12.30
N THR A 119 11.38 6.84 12.86
CA THR A 119 10.20 6.07 13.25
C THR A 119 9.32 6.85 14.24
N LEU A 120 9.92 7.49 15.25
CA LEU A 120 9.19 8.33 16.21
C LEU A 120 8.55 9.54 15.55
N ASP A 121 9.25 10.22 14.64
CA ASP A 121 8.71 11.38 13.90
C ASP A 121 7.46 10.98 13.09
N MET A 122 7.45 9.79 12.46
CA MET A 122 6.32 9.29 11.70
C MET A 122 5.17 8.81 12.60
N ILE A 123 5.46 8.15 13.71
CA ILE A 123 4.46 7.80 14.73
C ILE A 123 3.75 9.06 15.24
N ASP A 124 4.51 10.12 15.55
CA ASP A 124 3.98 11.41 15.99
C ASP A 124 3.03 12.03 14.94
N SER A 125 3.37 11.92 13.65
CA SER A 125 2.51 12.46 12.59
C SER A 125 1.13 11.78 12.54
N VAL A 126 1.06 10.46 12.83
CA VAL A 126 -0.23 9.74 12.93
C VAL A 126 -1.02 10.20 14.17
N TYR A 127 -0.36 10.37 15.31
CA TYR A 127 -1.01 10.92 16.51
C TYR A 127 -1.58 12.31 16.26
N ARG A 128 -0.79 13.20 15.65
CA ARG A 128 -1.24 14.57 15.28
C ARG A 128 -2.42 14.54 14.33
N ALA A 129 -2.46 13.63 13.35
CA ALA A 129 -3.61 13.49 12.45
C ALA A 129 -4.89 13.10 13.20
N VAL A 130 -4.80 12.15 14.14
CA VAL A 130 -5.95 11.77 14.98
C VAL A 130 -6.40 12.92 15.89
N GLU A 131 -5.47 13.69 16.45
CA GLU A 131 -5.77 14.87 17.29
C GLU A 131 -6.40 16.00 16.48
N ARG A 132 -5.96 16.24 15.24
CA ARG A 132 -6.53 17.25 14.33
C ARG A 132 -7.94 16.88 13.88
N HIS A 133 -8.22 15.57 13.71
CA HIS A 133 -9.48 15.06 13.14
C HIS A 133 -10.23 14.10 14.06
N PRO A 134 -10.52 14.48 15.32
CA PRO A 134 -11.07 13.55 16.32
C PRO A 134 -12.52 13.12 16.02
N ASN A 135 -13.20 13.82 15.11
CA ASN A 135 -14.54 13.43 14.67
C ASN A 135 -14.51 12.32 13.61
N ASP A 136 -13.41 12.16 12.89
CA ASP A 136 -13.27 11.29 11.73
C ASP A 136 -12.35 10.10 12.00
N LEU A 137 -11.29 10.33 12.78
CA LEU A 137 -10.27 9.34 13.11
C LEU A 137 -10.36 8.92 14.58
N MET A 138 -9.98 7.69 14.85
CA MET A 138 -9.81 7.17 16.21
C MET A 138 -8.57 6.30 16.26
N PHE A 139 -7.60 6.62 17.11
CA PHE A 139 -6.44 5.78 17.33
C PHE A 139 -6.87 4.39 17.81
N ALA A 140 -6.30 3.34 17.20
CA ALA A 140 -6.67 1.97 17.46
C ALA A 140 -5.44 1.07 17.61
N THR A 141 -5.52 0.11 18.52
CA THR A 141 -4.43 -0.83 18.81
C THR A 141 -4.92 -2.27 18.97
N SER A 142 -6.21 -2.51 18.80
CA SER A 142 -6.85 -3.80 19.02
C SER A 142 -8.06 -4.02 18.11
N VAL A 143 -8.46 -5.29 17.99
CA VAL A 143 -9.73 -5.65 17.32
C VAL A 143 -10.92 -4.92 17.95
N ALA A 144 -10.92 -4.76 19.26
CA ALA A 144 -12.00 -4.06 19.97
C ALA A 144 -12.06 -2.58 19.60
N ASP A 145 -10.89 -1.92 19.40
CA ASP A 145 -10.82 -0.52 18.98
C ASP A 145 -11.36 -0.33 17.57
N ILE A 146 -10.99 -1.20 16.62
CA ILE A 146 -11.48 -1.16 15.23
C ILE A 146 -13.02 -1.26 15.21
N ARG A 147 -13.57 -2.21 15.97
CA ARG A 147 -15.03 -2.37 16.08
C ARG A 147 -15.70 -1.16 16.73
N ARG A 148 -15.05 -0.55 17.73
CA ARG A 148 -15.54 0.65 18.41
C ARG A 148 -15.54 1.85 17.46
N ALA A 149 -14.47 2.06 16.69
CA ALA A 149 -14.37 3.11 15.67
C ALA A 149 -15.51 2.98 14.64
N LYS A 150 -15.67 1.79 14.05
CA LYS A 150 -16.76 1.51 13.09
C LYS A 150 -18.14 1.82 13.69
N LYS A 151 -18.41 1.43 14.95
CA LYS A 151 -19.69 1.72 15.63
C LYS A 151 -19.90 3.22 15.83
N GLN A 152 -18.83 3.99 16.00
CA GLN A 152 -18.88 5.44 16.16
C GLN A 152 -18.87 6.20 14.82
N GLY A 153 -18.85 5.51 13.68
CA GLY A 153 -18.75 6.14 12.36
C GLY A 153 -17.39 6.78 12.07
N LYS A 154 -16.33 6.34 12.80
CA LYS A 154 -14.96 6.81 12.62
C LYS A 154 -14.10 5.77 11.92
N ILE A 155 -12.99 6.21 11.36
CA ILE A 155 -11.96 5.36 10.78
C ILE A 155 -10.91 5.07 11.88
N ALA A 156 -10.64 3.79 12.12
CA ALA A 156 -9.60 3.37 13.04
C ALA A 156 -8.22 3.61 12.42
N ALA A 157 -7.38 4.42 13.07
CA ALA A 157 -6.00 4.65 12.68
C ALA A 157 -5.09 3.70 13.44
N LEU A 158 -4.46 2.77 12.72
CA LEU A 158 -3.45 1.84 13.23
C LEU A 158 -2.10 2.16 12.59
N MET A 159 -1.02 1.60 13.12
CA MET A 159 0.33 1.81 12.60
C MET A 159 1.04 0.49 12.36
N GLY A 160 1.74 0.41 11.22
CA GLY A 160 2.67 -0.66 10.90
C GLY A 160 4.02 -0.11 10.48
N ILE A 161 5.11 -0.61 11.06
CA ILE A 161 6.46 -0.25 10.63
C ILE A 161 6.80 -1.00 9.35
N GLU A 162 7.30 -0.27 8.37
CA GLU A 162 7.86 -0.85 7.15
C GLU A 162 9.38 -0.69 7.13
N GLY A 163 10.06 -1.83 7.31
CA GLY A 163 11.51 -1.92 7.39
C GLY A 163 12.02 -2.17 8.81
N GLY A 164 12.35 -3.43 9.11
CA GLY A 164 12.78 -3.87 10.45
C GLY A 164 14.08 -3.23 10.95
N HIS A 165 14.86 -2.58 10.08
CA HIS A 165 16.01 -1.76 10.49
C HIS A 165 15.59 -0.54 11.36
N ALA A 166 14.29 -0.21 11.40
CA ALA A 166 13.75 0.80 12.31
C ALA A 166 14.11 0.57 13.78
N ILE A 167 14.27 -0.70 14.19
CA ILE A 167 14.59 -1.03 15.60
C ILE A 167 16.08 -0.85 15.95
N GLU A 168 16.96 -0.52 14.99
CA GLU A 168 18.41 -0.36 15.20
C GLU A 168 19.01 -1.53 16.01
N ASP A 169 18.64 -2.77 15.61
CA ASP A 169 19.06 -4.04 16.21
C ASP A 169 18.77 -4.17 17.73
N SER A 170 17.74 -3.48 18.22
CA SER A 170 17.38 -3.41 19.63
C SER A 170 15.97 -3.93 19.90
N LEU A 171 15.86 -5.01 20.69
CA LEU A 171 14.56 -5.50 21.20
C LEU A 171 13.90 -4.49 22.17
N ALA A 172 14.69 -3.62 22.82
CA ALA A 172 14.15 -2.56 23.65
C ALA A 172 13.37 -1.54 22.80
N THR A 173 13.97 -1.11 21.69
CA THR A 173 13.34 -0.20 20.71
C THR A 173 12.05 -0.82 20.14
N LEU A 174 12.07 -2.12 19.80
CA LEU A 174 10.87 -2.85 19.33
C LEU A 174 9.73 -2.78 20.37
N ARG A 175 10.06 -2.98 21.67
CA ARG A 175 9.09 -2.89 22.77
C ARG A 175 8.49 -1.48 22.89
N GLU A 176 9.32 -0.44 22.77
CA GLU A 176 8.82 0.94 22.84
C GLU A 176 7.90 1.26 21.66
N PHE A 177 8.22 0.85 20.44
CA PHE A 177 7.33 1.04 19.28
C PHE A 177 5.97 0.34 19.48
N TYR A 178 5.96 -0.87 20.06
CA TYR A 178 4.71 -1.53 20.44
C TYR A 178 3.90 -0.72 21.48
N ARG A 179 4.57 -0.17 22.50
CA ARG A 179 3.92 0.69 23.51
C ARG A 179 3.34 1.95 22.91
N LEU A 180 4.01 2.51 21.88
CA LEU A 180 3.53 3.64 21.10
C LEU A 180 2.43 3.28 20.11
N GLY A 181 1.98 2.03 20.07
CA GLY A 181 0.80 1.62 19.31
C GLY A 181 1.06 0.97 17.97
N VAL A 182 2.29 0.69 17.60
CA VAL A 182 2.61 -0.10 16.40
C VAL A 182 2.06 -1.52 16.56
N ARG A 183 1.39 -2.05 15.53
CA ARG A 183 0.73 -3.36 15.59
C ARG A 183 1.24 -4.39 14.59
N TYR A 184 2.04 -3.97 13.61
CA TYR A 184 2.89 -4.89 12.86
C TYR A 184 4.26 -4.27 12.56
N MET A 185 5.21 -5.10 12.21
CA MET A 185 6.49 -4.67 11.63
C MET A 185 6.87 -5.61 10.49
N THR A 186 7.10 -5.02 9.31
CA THR A 186 7.69 -5.71 8.16
C THR A 186 9.17 -5.94 8.45
N LEU A 187 9.61 -7.21 8.39
CA LEU A 187 10.95 -7.60 8.85
C LEU A 187 12.09 -6.97 8.03
N THR A 188 11.83 -6.64 6.76
CA THR A 188 12.74 -5.88 5.88
C THR A 188 11.94 -4.89 5.05
N TRP A 189 12.61 -3.95 4.37
CA TRP A 189 12.10 -3.33 3.15
C TRP A 189 12.76 -3.97 1.94
N ASN A 190 13.05 -3.24 0.86
CA ASN A 190 13.78 -3.76 -0.31
C ASN A 190 15.26 -4.05 -0.02
N ASN A 191 15.79 -3.59 1.11
CA ASN A 191 17.15 -3.82 1.58
C ASN A 191 17.21 -4.94 2.63
N THR A 192 18.16 -5.84 2.50
CA THR A 192 18.59 -6.74 3.57
C THR A 192 19.16 -5.90 4.72
N ASN A 193 18.71 -6.19 5.94
CA ASN A 193 19.23 -5.55 7.16
C ASN A 193 20.22 -6.47 7.90
N ASN A 194 20.56 -6.17 9.15
CA ASN A 194 21.56 -6.93 9.90
C ASN A 194 21.06 -8.30 10.40
N TRP A 195 19.78 -8.66 10.18
CA TRP A 195 19.21 -9.88 10.75
C TRP A 195 18.16 -10.58 9.88
N ALA A 196 17.78 -10.02 8.72
CA ALA A 196 16.81 -10.61 7.81
C ALA A 196 17.14 -10.26 6.35
N ASP A 197 17.03 -11.23 5.45
CA ASP A 197 17.20 -11.04 4.02
C ASP A 197 15.93 -10.54 3.34
N ALA A 198 16.04 -9.45 2.57
CA ALA A 198 14.96 -8.90 1.74
C ALA A 198 14.76 -9.66 0.43
N GLY A 199 13.59 -9.56 -0.17
CA GLY A 199 13.26 -10.15 -1.46
C GLY A 199 14.13 -9.63 -2.61
N ARG A 200 14.38 -8.32 -2.62
CA ARG A 200 15.19 -7.62 -3.63
C ARG A 200 16.64 -7.37 -3.18
N GLY A 201 16.94 -7.45 -1.89
CA GLY A 201 18.26 -7.20 -1.34
C GLY A 201 19.24 -8.35 -1.54
N GLU A 202 20.53 -8.05 -1.30
CA GLU A 202 21.58 -9.06 -1.21
C GLU A 202 21.25 -10.11 -0.12
N LYS A 203 21.54 -11.38 -0.36
CA LYS A 203 21.32 -12.45 0.63
C LYS A 203 22.56 -12.57 1.54
N LYS A 204 22.40 -12.21 2.82
CA LYS A 204 23.48 -12.20 3.82
C LYS A 204 23.35 -13.29 4.87
N HIS A 205 22.11 -13.66 5.21
CA HIS A 205 21.81 -14.52 6.37
C HIS A 205 21.25 -15.88 5.98
N ASN A 206 20.98 -16.09 4.68
CA ASN A 206 20.20 -17.23 4.20
C ASN A 206 18.87 -17.35 4.98
N GLY A 207 18.13 -16.22 5.05
CA GLY A 207 16.88 -16.09 5.76
C GLY A 207 16.99 -15.17 6.98
N LEU A 208 16.54 -15.65 8.16
CA LEU A 208 16.67 -14.95 9.44
C LEU A 208 17.99 -15.36 10.14
N SER A 209 18.73 -14.37 10.63
CA SER A 209 19.78 -14.61 11.62
C SER A 209 19.20 -15.08 12.96
N ASP A 210 20.05 -15.46 13.93
CA ASP A 210 19.59 -15.81 15.28
C ASP A 210 18.87 -14.63 15.96
N PHE A 211 19.39 -13.41 15.81
CA PHE A 211 18.72 -12.22 16.30
C PHE A 211 17.38 -11.97 15.61
N GLY A 212 17.29 -12.19 14.28
CA GLY A 212 16.01 -12.09 13.54
C GLY A 212 14.96 -13.05 14.09
N ARG A 213 15.37 -14.27 14.49
CA ARG A 213 14.49 -15.24 15.17
C ARG A 213 14.05 -14.76 16.55
N GLU A 214 14.92 -14.06 17.29
CA GLU A 214 14.56 -13.42 18.57
C GLU A 214 13.55 -12.30 18.36
N VAL A 215 13.73 -11.46 17.32
CA VAL A 215 12.77 -10.40 16.97
C VAL A 215 11.38 -10.99 16.73
N VAL A 216 11.26 -12.05 15.93
CA VAL A 216 9.96 -12.73 15.68
C VAL A 216 9.34 -13.27 16.97
N ARG A 217 10.13 -13.89 17.87
CA ARG A 217 9.62 -14.37 19.16
C ARG A 217 9.14 -13.22 20.04
N GLU A 218 9.88 -12.11 20.06
CA GLU A 218 9.51 -10.94 20.85
C GLU A 218 8.25 -10.26 20.31
N MET A 219 8.09 -10.16 18.98
CA MET A 219 6.85 -9.68 18.36
C MET A 219 5.65 -10.53 18.80
N ASN A 220 5.77 -11.86 18.80
CA ASN A 220 4.70 -12.75 19.29
C ASN A 220 4.39 -12.51 20.78
N ARG A 221 5.43 -12.33 21.62
CA ARG A 221 5.26 -12.07 23.04
C ARG A 221 4.52 -10.75 23.29
N LEU A 222 4.83 -9.73 22.51
CA LEU A 222 4.18 -8.41 22.58
C LEU A 222 2.74 -8.43 22.08
N GLY A 223 2.40 -9.25 21.10
CA GLY A 223 1.14 -9.16 20.37
C GLY A 223 1.24 -8.26 19.14
N MET A 224 2.44 -8.16 18.56
CA MET A 224 2.70 -7.47 17.31
C MET A 224 2.67 -8.48 16.17
N MET A 225 1.89 -8.24 15.12
CA MET A 225 1.85 -9.10 13.93
C MET A 225 3.21 -9.06 13.21
N VAL A 226 3.73 -10.26 12.87
CA VAL A 226 4.92 -10.40 12.02
C VAL A 226 4.49 -10.23 10.58
N ASP A 227 5.04 -9.21 9.91
CA ASP A 227 4.75 -8.96 8.50
C ASP A 227 5.92 -9.42 7.62
N VAL A 228 5.58 -10.23 6.61
CA VAL A 228 6.54 -10.84 5.68
C VAL A 228 6.47 -10.24 4.26
N SER A 229 5.79 -9.11 4.06
CA SER A 229 5.99 -8.34 2.84
C SER A 229 7.46 -7.95 2.71
N HIS A 230 7.97 -7.74 1.51
CA HIS A 230 9.38 -7.39 1.21
C HIS A 230 10.45 -8.43 1.50
N VAL A 231 10.20 -9.43 2.34
CA VAL A 231 11.24 -10.39 2.73
C VAL A 231 11.56 -11.41 1.63
N SER A 232 12.72 -12.05 1.73
CA SER A 232 13.03 -13.20 0.86
C SER A 232 12.15 -14.39 1.18
N ASP A 233 11.97 -15.33 0.21
CA ASP A 233 11.22 -16.56 0.42
C ASP A 233 11.77 -17.36 1.61
N LYS A 234 13.10 -17.38 1.77
CA LYS A 234 13.74 -18.07 2.90
C LYS A 234 13.45 -17.38 4.23
N THR A 235 13.48 -16.03 4.28
CA THR A 235 13.12 -15.27 5.47
C THR A 235 11.65 -15.50 5.85
N MET A 236 10.75 -15.50 4.85
CA MET A 236 9.34 -15.82 5.06
C MET A 236 9.16 -17.23 5.63
N SER A 237 9.83 -18.23 5.05
CA SER A 237 9.80 -19.59 5.55
C SER A 237 10.30 -19.70 6.98
N ASP A 238 11.42 -19.04 7.32
CA ASP A 238 11.96 -19.03 8.68
C ASP A 238 11.04 -18.34 9.68
N ALA A 239 10.44 -17.20 9.30
CA ALA A 239 9.48 -16.50 10.14
C ALA A 239 8.25 -17.37 10.44
N LEU A 240 7.73 -18.09 9.44
CA LEU A 240 6.64 -19.05 9.61
C LEU A 240 7.01 -20.22 10.53
N ASP A 241 8.27 -20.68 10.50
CA ASP A 241 8.73 -21.78 11.37
C ASP A 241 8.91 -21.31 12.82
N VAL A 242 9.37 -20.07 13.04
CA VAL A 242 9.63 -19.49 14.37
C VAL A 242 8.37 -18.97 15.03
N SER A 243 7.45 -18.38 14.26
CA SER A 243 6.26 -17.72 14.81
C SER A 243 5.29 -18.70 15.45
N LYS A 244 4.85 -18.39 16.66
CA LYS A 244 3.77 -19.07 17.39
C LYS A 244 2.39 -18.46 17.10
N ALA A 245 2.35 -17.27 16.54
CA ALA A 245 1.15 -16.58 16.12
C ALA A 245 1.02 -16.62 14.59
N PRO A 246 -0.18 -16.44 14.03
CA PRO A 246 -0.35 -16.23 12.60
C PRO A 246 0.46 -15.00 12.14
N ILE A 247 0.98 -15.05 10.91
CA ILE A 247 1.70 -13.94 10.30
C ILE A 247 0.84 -13.27 9.22
N ILE A 248 1.22 -12.06 8.81
CA ILE A 248 0.62 -11.36 7.68
C ILE A 248 1.65 -11.14 6.58
N ALA A 249 1.17 -11.01 5.35
CA ALA A 249 1.84 -10.26 4.30
C ALA A 249 0.98 -9.01 4.06
N SER A 250 1.40 -7.86 4.59
CA SER A 250 0.57 -6.65 4.65
C SER A 250 0.24 -6.06 3.27
N HIS A 251 1.09 -6.29 2.25
CA HIS A 251 0.90 -5.81 0.88
C HIS A 251 1.74 -6.65 -0.10
N SER A 252 1.26 -7.83 -0.48
CA SER A 252 1.92 -8.74 -1.42
C SER A 252 0.89 -9.48 -2.27
N SER A 253 1.27 -9.86 -3.51
CA SER A 253 0.39 -10.53 -4.45
C SER A 253 0.87 -11.95 -4.78
N ALA A 254 0.22 -12.66 -5.70
CA ALA A 254 0.57 -14.02 -6.07
C ALA A 254 1.65 -14.05 -7.16
N ARG A 255 2.77 -14.73 -6.91
CA ARG A 255 3.88 -14.83 -7.87
C ARG A 255 3.52 -15.62 -9.13
N ALA A 256 2.59 -16.55 -9.03
CA ALA A 256 2.11 -17.32 -10.17
C ALA A 256 1.48 -16.47 -11.28
N LEU A 257 0.92 -15.28 -10.93
CA LEU A 257 0.31 -14.34 -11.89
C LEU A 257 1.25 -13.23 -12.34
N SER A 258 2.14 -12.78 -11.46
CA SER A 258 3.15 -11.77 -11.78
C SER A 258 4.46 -12.18 -11.10
N ASN A 259 5.41 -12.67 -11.91
CA ASN A 259 6.65 -13.28 -11.43
C ASN A 259 7.68 -12.23 -11.00
N VAL A 260 7.43 -11.60 -9.86
CA VAL A 260 8.34 -10.64 -9.24
C VAL A 260 8.71 -11.09 -7.82
N PRO A 261 9.91 -10.76 -7.30
CA PRO A 261 10.36 -11.18 -5.97
C PRO A 261 9.48 -10.70 -4.81
N ARG A 262 8.66 -9.64 -5.03
CA ARG A 262 7.75 -9.09 -4.04
C ARG A 262 6.46 -9.91 -3.88
N ASN A 263 6.13 -10.76 -4.86
CA ASN A 263 4.98 -11.64 -4.83
C ASN A 263 5.32 -13.00 -4.22
N ILE A 264 4.33 -13.65 -3.62
CA ILE A 264 4.47 -14.86 -2.82
C ILE A 264 4.22 -16.10 -3.70
N PRO A 265 5.12 -17.08 -3.71
CA PRO A 265 4.91 -18.35 -4.42
C PRO A 265 3.87 -19.22 -3.72
N ASP A 266 3.23 -20.12 -4.47
CA ASP A 266 2.09 -20.93 -4.03
C ASP A 266 2.38 -21.85 -2.83
N ASP A 267 3.59 -22.36 -2.70
CA ASP A 267 4.01 -23.17 -1.56
C ASP A 267 4.05 -22.35 -0.26
N LEU A 268 4.51 -21.09 -0.33
CA LEU A 268 4.49 -20.17 0.81
C LEU A 268 3.08 -19.64 1.09
N LEU A 269 2.23 -19.40 0.07
CA LEU A 269 0.81 -19.10 0.29
C LEU A 269 0.13 -20.23 1.11
N LYS A 270 0.37 -21.50 0.76
CA LYS A 270 -0.14 -22.65 1.51
C LYS A 270 0.44 -22.71 2.93
N LYS A 271 1.73 -22.41 3.10
CA LYS A 271 2.38 -22.40 4.42
C LYS A 271 1.83 -21.29 5.33
N ILE A 272 1.59 -20.09 4.79
CA ILE A 272 0.91 -18.98 5.49
C ILE A 272 -0.47 -19.41 5.95
N ALA A 273 -1.27 -19.99 5.04
CA ALA A 273 -2.62 -20.46 5.35
C ALA A 273 -2.60 -21.57 6.42
N GLY A 274 -1.70 -22.55 6.30
CA GLY A 274 -1.54 -23.62 7.28
C GLY A 274 -1.18 -23.16 8.70
N LYS A 275 -0.63 -21.94 8.80
CA LYS A 275 -0.36 -21.23 10.08
C LYS A 275 -1.45 -20.24 10.49
N GLY A 276 -2.58 -20.20 9.77
CA GLY A 276 -3.69 -19.31 10.03
C GLY A 276 -3.47 -17.84 9.64
N GLY A 277 -2.42 -17.55 8.87
CA GLY A 277 -2.06 -16.21 8.42
C GLY A 277 -2.97 -15.66 7.32
N VAL A 278 -2.65 -14.46 6.82
CA VAL A 278 -3.41 -13.78 5.75
C VAL A 278 -2.46 -13.00 4.84
N VAL A 279 -2.78 -13.01 3.54
CA VAL A 279 -2.07 -12.24 2.50
C VAL A 279 -2.99 -11.11 2.05
N GLN A 280 -2.51 -9.89 2.14
CA GLN A 280 -3.21 -8.70 1.69
C GLN A 280 -2.69 -8.32 0.31
N VAL A 281 -3.59 -8.31 -0.67
CA VAL A 281 -3.22 -8.12 -2.08
C VAL A 281 -2.79 -6.67 -2.31
N ASN A 282 -1.58 -6.50 -2.85
CA ASN A 282 -1.02 -5.21 -3.23
C ASN A 282 -1.58 -4.75 -4.58
N PHE A 283 -1.84 -3.45 -4.73
CA PHE A 283 -2.45 -2.86 -5.94
C PHE A 283 -1.43 -2.33 -6.95
N TYR A 284 -0.16 -2.27 -6.59
CA TYR A 284 0.87 -1.76 -7.51
C TYR A 284 0.88 -2.56 -8.82
N SER A 285 0.71 -1.87 -9.95
CA SER A 285 0.51 -2.50 -11.27
C SER A 285 1.61 -3.51 -11.65
N VAL A 286 2.87 -3.24 -11.28
CA VAL A 286 3.98 -4.19 -11.51
C VAL A 286 3.79 -5.50 -10.73
N PHE A 287 3.16 -5.46 -9.54
CA PHE A 287 2.90 -6.67 -8.77
C PHE A 287 1.63 -7.38 -9.23
N VAL A 288 0.76 -6.65 -9.93
CA VAL A 288 -0.46 -7.20 -10.54
C VAL A 288 -0.16 -7.89 -11.89
N ASP A 289 0.56 -7.24 -12.81
CA ASP A 289 0.90 -7.82 -14.11
C ASP A 289 2.19 -7.20 -14.66
N ALA A 290 3.33 -7.68 -14.15
CA ALA A 290 4.65 -7.19 -14.55
C ALA A 290 4.92 -7.33 -16.05
N ALA A 291 4.41 -8.39 -16.70
CA ALA A 291 4.64 -8.63 -18.11
C ALA A 291 3.96 -7.57 -18.97
N THR A 292 2.68 -7.26 -18.69
CA THR A 292 1.95 -6.19 -19.39
C THR A 292 2.58 -4.83 -19.14
N VAL A 293 2.96 -4.51 -17.89
CA VAL A 293 3.62 -3.24 -17.53
C VAL A 293 4.96 -3.10 -18.24
N SER A 294 5.79 -4.16 -18.30
CA SER A 294 7.07 -4.13 -19.03
C SER A 294 6.86 -3.86 -20.52
N GLN A 295 5.92 -4.57 -21.15
CA GLN A 295 5.59 -4.36 -22.57
C GLN A 295 5.11 -2.94 -22.86
N GLN A 296 4.27 -2.38 -21.98
CA GLN A 296 3.80 -0.99 -22.11
C GLN A 296 4.95 0.02 -21.92
N SER A 297 5.85 -0.23 -20.96
CA SER A 297 7.03 0.61 -20.72
C SER A 297 7.97 0.59 -21.92
N GLU A 298 8.29 -0.58 -22.45
CA GLU A 298 9.13 -0.72 -23.64
C GLU A 298 8.54 0.03 -24.85
N ALA A 299 7.22 -0.06 -25.06
CA ALA A 299 6.53 0.64 -26.13
C ALA A 299 6.54 2.18 -25.94
N ARG A 300 6.38 2.65 -24.69
CA ARG A 300 6.50 4.06 -24.33
C ARG A 300 7.93 4.56 -24.59
N ASP A 301 8.91 3.83 -24.10
CA ASP A 301 10.32 4.23 -24.13
C ASP A 301 10.83 4.29 -25.60
N GLU A 302 10.41 3.34 -26.47
CA GLU A 302 10.73 3.44 -27.90
C GLU A 302 10.06 4.65 -28.56
N ARG A 303 8.81 4.98 -28.19
CA ARG A 303 8.10 6.18 -28.68
C ARG A 303 8.77 7.48 -28.23
N LEU A 304 9.29 7.53 -26.99
CA LEU A 304 9.90 8.73 -26.36
C LEU A 304 11.42 8.78 -26.54
N LYS A 305 12.00 7.88 -27.33
CA LYS A 305 13.45 7.72 -27.47
C LYS A 305 14.17 9.00 -27.93
N ALA A 306 13.57 9.73 -28.86
CA ALA A 306 14.16 10.97 -29.37
C ALA A 306 14.17 12.07 -28.32
N GLU A 307 13.07 12.23 -27.56
CA GLU A 307 12.92 13.19 -26.47
C GLU A 307 13.89 12.85 -25.32
N GLN A 308 13.99 11.57 -24.96
CA GLN A 308 14.92 11.10 -23.94
C GLN A 308 16.38 11.31 -24.35
N GLN A 309 16.72 11.09 -25.61
CA GLN A 309 18.06 11.38 -26.13
C GLN A 309 18.37 12.88 -26.08
N ALA A 310 17.41 13.74 -26.40
CA ALA A 310 17.58 15.20 -26.31
C ALA A 310 17.82 15.64 -24.84
N ILE A 311 17.10 15.07 -23.88
CA ILE A 311 17.32 15.32 -22.45
C ILE A 311 18.73 14.87 -22.05
N ASN A 312 19.13 13.66 -22.43
CA ASN A 312 20.44 13.10 -22.10
C ASN A 312 21.60 13.95 -22.62
N GLU A 313 21.49 14.45 -23.85
CA GLU A 313 22.52 15.33 -24.44
C GLU A 313 22.53 16.70 -23.79
N LYS A 314 21.34 17.30 -23.57
CA LYS A 314 21.22 18.65 -23.00
C LYS A 314 21.75 18.72 -21.55
N TYR A 315 21.56 17.68 -20.77
CA TYR A 315 21.94 17.63 -19.34
C TYR A 315 23.01 16.57 -19.06
N LYS A 316 23.90 16.29 -20.04
CA LYS A 316 24.95 15.28 -19.92
C LYS A 316 25.87 15.47 -18.71
N ASP A 317 26.14 16.73 -18.37
CA ASP A 317 27.03 17.11 -17.26
C ASP A 317 26.28 17.43 -15.95
N ASP A 318 24.94 17.29 -15.94
CA ASP A 318 24.07 17.52 -14.78
C ASP A 318 23.14 16.31 -14.55
N PRO A 319 23.62 15.28 -13.82
CA PRO A 319 22.85 14.05 -13.60
C PRO A 319 21.54 14.25 -12.85
N GLU A 320 21.50 15.22 -11.90
CA GLU A 320 20.30 15.49 -11.10
C GLU A 320 19.19 16.09 -11.97
N ARG A 321 19.55 17.11 -12.76
CA ARG A 321 18.58 17.75 -13.68
C ARG A 321 18.16 16.83 -14.81
N ARG A 322 19.05 15.97 -15.29
CA ARG A 322 18.73 14.94 -16.28
C ARG A 322 17.67 13.97 -15.74
N ALA A 323 17.83 13.49 -14.52
CA ALA A 323 16.86 12.62 -13.87
C ALA A 323 15.50 13.34 -13.70
N GLU A 324 15.51 14.58 -13.19
CA GLU A 324 14.28 15.39 -13.02
C GLU A 324 13.51 15.58 -14.35
N GLU A 325 14.21 15.90 -15.44
CA GLU A 325 13.55 16.11 -16.74
C GLU A 325 13.09 14.79 -17.38
N SER A 326 13.81 13.67 -17.12
CA SER A 326 13.34 12.34 -17.54
C SER A 326 12.07 11.94 -16.77
N ASP A 327 12.02 12.17 -15.45
CA ASP A 327 10.85 11.93 -14.63
C ASP A 327 9.64 12.76 -15.08
N LYS A 328 9.86 14.02 -15.47
CA LYS A 328 8.81 14.88 -16.05
C LYS A 328 8.29 14.33 -17.40
N LEU A 329 9.19 13.84 -18.25
CA LEU A 329 8.81 13.24 -19.53
C LEU A 329 7.96 11.98 -19.30
N GLU A 330 8.34 11.12 -18.37
CA GLU A 330 7.57 9.93 -18.01
C GLU A 330 6.21 10.30 -17.38
N ALA A 331 6.18 11.24 -16.48
CA ALA A 331 4.94 11.71 -15.84
C ALA A 331 3.95 12.32 -16.85
N ALA A 332 4.46 13.00 -17.90
CA ALA A 332 3.64 13.52 -18.98
C ALA A 332 3.13 12.42 -19.94
N ASN A 333 3.71 11.21 -19.88
CA ASN A 333 3.38 10.06 -20.71
C ASN A 333 3.11 8.81 -19.86
N PRO A 334 2.06 8.79 -19.02
CA PRO A 334 1.77 7.69 -18.14
C PRO A 334 1.46 6.41 -18.92
N LEU A 335 1.78 5.26 -18.33
CA LEU A 335 1.39 3.98 -18.90
C LEU A 335 -0.13 3.81 -18.86
N PRO A 336 -0.72 3.09 -19.82
CA PRO A 336 -2.12 2.71 -19.73
C PRO A 336 -2.37 1.90 -18.46
N PRO A 337 -3.38 2.24 -17.65
CA PRO A 337 -3.63 1.52 -16.42
C PRO A 337 -4.10 0.10 -16.70
N LEU A 338 -3.71 -0.84 -15.85
CA LEU A 338 -4.26 -2.20 -15.86
C LEU A 338 -5.75 -2.16 -15.47
N PRO A 339 -6.60 -3.04 -16.03
CA PRO A 339 -7.98 -3.15 -15.55
C PRO A 339 -8.02 -3.76 -14.13
N ILE A 340 -8.96 -3.30 -13.31
CA ILE A 340 -9.17 -3.81 -11.93
C ILE A 340 -9.37 -5.32 -11.87
N SER A 341 -9.90 -5.94 -12.95
CA SER A 341 -10.08 -7.39 -13.03
C SER A 341 -8.78 -8.17 -12.81
N LYS A 342 -7.64 -7.64 -13.25
CA LYS A 342 -6.33 -8.24 -13.02
C LYS A 342 -5.97 -8.29 -11.54
N LEU A 343 -6.31 -7.24 -10.79
CA LEU A 343 -6.15 -7.23 -9.34
C LEU A 343 -6.99 -8.32 -8.67
N ILE A 344 -8.25 -8.48 -9.11
CA ILE A 344 -9.14 -9.50 -8.58
C ILE A 344 -8.67 -10.93 -8.95
N ASP A 345 -7.97 -11.12 -10.08
CA ASP A 345 -7.35 -12.41 -10.42
C ASP A 345 -6.36 -12.87 -9.33
N HIS A 346 -5.63 -11.96 -8.68
CA HIS A 346 -4.77 -12.31 -7.54
C HIS A 346 -5.58 -12.76 -6.32
N ILE A 347 -6.70 -12.12 -6.04
CA ILE A 347 -7.61 -12.57 -4.96
C ILE A 347 -8.10 -13.98 -5.26
N ASP A 348 -8.60 -14.24 -6.48
CA ASP A 348 -9.10 -15.55 -6.91
C ASP A 348 -8.01 -16.62 -6.79
N HIS A 349 -6.79 -16.30 -7.23
CA HIS A 349 -5.65 -17.23 -7.14
C HIS A 349 -5.32 -17.58 -5.69
N ILE A 350 -5.23 -16.56 -4.81
CA ILE A 350 -4.93 -16.80 -3.39
C ILE A 350 -6.07 -17.59 -2.73
N VAL A 351 -7.33 -17.29 -3.05
CA VAL A 351 -8.48 -18.08 -2.58
C VAL A 351 -8.38 -19.53 -3.02
N LYS A 352 -8.01 -19.77 -4.28
CA LYS A 352 -7.84 -21.13 -4.84
C LYS A 352 -6.71 -21.89 -4.15
N VAL A 353 -5.60 -21.25 -3.83
CA VAL A 353 -4.38 -21.88 -3.31
C VAL A 353 -4.39 -22.00 -1.79
N ALA A 354 -4.82 -20.96 -1.10
CA ALA A 354 -4.74 -20.81 0.36
C ALA A 354 -6.11 -20.87 1.06
N GLY A 355 -7.20 -20.60 0.33
CA GLY A 355 -8.56 -20.58 0.88
C GLY A 355 -9.05 -19.15 1.19
N ILE A 356 -10.37 -19.02 1.27
CA ILE A 356 -11.08 -17.74 1.44
C ILE A 356 -10.72 -16.99 2.75
N ASP A 357 -10.27 -17.71 3.77
CA ASP A 357 -9.93 -17.15 5.08
C ASP A 357 -8.53 -16.51 5.13
N HIS A 358 -7.79 -16.54 4.01
CA HIS A 358 -6.36 -16.20 3.97
C HIS A 358 -6.00 -15.08 2.98
N VAL A 359 -6.98 -14.31 2.52
CA VAL A 359 -6.77 -13.20 1.58
C VAL A 359 -7.49 -11.94 2.06
N GLY A 360 -6.94 -10.77 1.74
CA GLY A 360 -7.51 -9.46 2.03
C GLY A 360 -6.91 -8.34 1.17
N ILE A 361 -6.98 -7.09 1.65
CA ILE A 361 -6.62 -5.87 0.93
C ILE A 361 -5.45 -5.17 1.64
N GLY A 362 -4.38 -4.87 0.88
CA GLY A 362 -3.26 -4.06 1.32
C GLY A 362 -2.79 -3.22 0.14
N ALA A 363 -3.43 -2.08 -0.07
CA ALA A 363 -3.43 -1.38 -1.35
C ALA A 363 -2.08 -0.76 -1.71
N ASP A 364 -1.27 -0.39 -0.74
CA ASP A 364 0.01 0.32 -0.96
C ASP A 364 -0.22 1.72 -1.57
N PHE A 365 -1.36 2.36 -1.23
CA PHE A 365 -1.63 3.73 -1.64
C PHE A 365 -0.56 4.67 -1.12
N ASP A 366 -0.24 5.67 -1.92
CA ASP A 366 0.81 6.67 -1.66
C ASP A 366 2.25 6.13 -1.58
N GLY A 367 2.45 4.79 -1.60
CA GLY A 367 3.74 4.11 -1.74
C GLY A 367 4.04 3.63 -3.17
N ALA A 368 2.99 3.43 -3.99
CA ALA A 368 3.11 2.98 -5.36
C ALA A 368 2.52 4.01 -6.35
N ASN A 369 3.21 4.23 -7.49
CA ASN A 369 2.82 5.25 -8.45
C ASN A 369 1.70 4.80 -9.39
N ASP A 370 1.72 3.55 -9.84
CA ASP A 370 0.80 3.01 -10.84
C ASP A 370 -0.18 2.02 -10.22
N MET A 371 -1.47 2.36 -10.32
CA MET A 371 -2.58 1.57 -9.79
C MET A 371 -3.53 1.15 -10.91
N PRO A 372 -4.21 0.00 -10.81
CA PRO A 372 -5.22 -0.43 -11.75
C PRO A 372 -6.37 0.58 -11.88
N GLU A 373 -6.96 0.66 -13.09
CA GLU A 373 -8.16 1.45 -13.31
C GLU A 373 -9.31 0.96 -12.41
N GLY A 374 -9.97 1.91 -11.74
CA GLY A 374 -11.01 1.59 -10.76
C GLY A 374 -10.50 1.27 -9.35
N ALA A 375 -9.17 1.34 -9.12
CA ALA A 375 -8.54 1.18 -7.81
C ALA A 375 -7.39 2.19 -7.60
N ARG A 376 -7.51 3.40 -8.17
CA ARG A 376 -6.42 4.39 -8.18
C ARG A 376 -6.23 5.15 -6.88
N ASP A 377 -7.24 5.23 -6.06
CA ASP A 377 -7.20 5.86 -4.75
C ASP A 377 -8.18 5.20 -3.78
N VAL A 378 -8.10 5.58 -2.51
CA VAL A 378 -8.86 4.95 -1.43
C VAL A 378 -10.39 5.09 -1.60
N SER A 379 -10.90 6.11 -2.33
CA SER A 379 -12.35 6.28 -2.58
C SER A 379 -12.92 5.17 -3.47
N MET A 380 -12.07 4.48 -4.20
CA MET A 380 -12.46 3.47 -5.18
C MET A 380 -12.59 2.05 -4.61
N LEU A 381 -12.36 1.84 -3.32
CA LEU A 381 -12.48 0.52 -2.67
C LEU A 381 -13.83 -0.19 -2.91
N PRO A 382 -14.99 0.49 -3.04
CA PRO A 382 -16.25 -0.17 -3.38
C PRO A 382 -16.23 -0.94 -4.70
N ASN A 383 -15.35 -0.57 -5.65
CA ASN A 383 -15.20 -1.30 -6.92
C ASN A 383 -14.68 -2.73 -6.70
N ILE A 384 -13.84 -2.96 -5.67
CA ILE A 384 -13.40 -4.31 -5.28
C ILE A 384 -14.60 -5.18 -4.94
N THR A 385 -15.51 -4.65 -4.12
CA THR A 385 -16.75 -5.36 -3.74
C THR A 385 -17.63 -5.67 -4.96
N TYR A 386 -17.75 -4.71 -5.88
CA TYR A 386 -18.50 -4.89 -7.11
C TYR A 386 -17.90 -6.00 -7.99
N GLU A 387 -16.59 -5.99 -8.19
CA GLU A 387 -15.91 -7.01 -8.99
C GLU A 387 -15.97 -8.40 -8.34
N LEU A 388 -15.84 -8.49 -7.02
CA LEU A 388 -16.03 -9.76 -6.29
C LEU A 388 -17.45 -10.32 -6.45
N LEU A 389 -18.48 -9.45 -6.41
CA LEU A 389 -19.86 -9.88 -6.70
C LEU A 389 -20.04 -10.38 -8.13
N LYS A 390 -19.43 -9.71 -9.13
CA LYS A 390 -19.44 -10.16 -10.53
C LYS A 390 -18.85 -11.57 -10.68
N ARG A 391 -17.86 -11.91 -9.86
CA ARG A 391 -17.20 -13.22 -9.83
C ARG A 391 -17.96 -14.26 -9.00
N GLY A 392 -19.13 -13.89 -8.42
CA GLY A 392 -20.00 -14.82 -7.71
C GLY A 392 -19.63 -15.05 -6.24
N TYR A 393 -18.74 -14.24 -5.65
CA TYR A 393 -18.47 -14.31 -4.22
C TYR A 393 -19.72 -14.03 -3.39
N SER A 394 -19.92 -14.81 -2.32
CA SER A 394 -21.00 -14.55 -1.38
C SER A 394 -20.72 -13.28 -0.54
N GLU A 395 -21.78 -12.66 0.00
CA GLU A 395 -21.62 -11.52 0.93
C GLU A 395 -20.69 -11.88 2.11
N LYS A 396 -20.80 -13.11 2.62
CA LYS A 396 -19.94 -13.61 3.70
C LYS A 396 -18.45 -13.63 3.28
N ASP A 397 -18.16 -14.12 2.08
CA ASP A 397 -16.78 -14.22 1.59
C ASP A 397 -16.19 -12.83 1.27
N ILE A 398 -17.00 -11.94 0.70
CA ILE A 398 -16.63 -10.56 0.47
C ILE A 398 -16.24 -9.87 1.78
N ARG A 399 -17.04 -10.02 2.84
CA ARG A 399 -16.72 -9.43 4.15
C ARG A 399 -15.43 -9.96 4.75
N LYS A 400 -15.12 -11.25 4.54
CA LYS A 400 -13.84 -11.84 4.93
C LYS A 400 -12.67 -11.14 4.22
N ILE A 401 -12.75 -11.01 2.89
CA ILE A 401 -11.73 -10.36 2.06
C ILE A 401 -11.56 -8.88 2.46
N LEU A 402 -12.66 -8.16 2.68
CA LEU A 402 -12.62 -6.73 2.99
C LEU A 402 -11.95 -6.41 4.33
N GLY A 403 -11.93 -7.35 5.31
CA GLY A 403 -11.28 -7.06 6.58
C GLY A 403 -11.45 -8.09 7.67
N GLU A 404 -12.47 -8.97 7.62
CA GLU A 404 -12.70 -9.94 8.72
C GLU A 404 -11.55 -10.95 8.85
N ASN A 405 -10.85 -11.28 7.75
CA ASN A 405 -9.67 -12.15 7.79
C ASN A 405 -8.49 -11.50 8.53
N LEU A 406 -8.23 -10.21 8.30
CA LEU A 406 -7.19 -9.48 9.02
C LEU A 406 -7.56 -9.30 10.50
N LEU A 407 -8.84 -8.99 10.80
CA LEU A 407 -9.33 -8.93 12.18
C LEU A 407 -9.15 -10.25 12.93
N ARG A 408 -9.40 -11.38 12.26
CA ARG A 408 -9.16 -12.71 12.84
C ARG A 408 -7.69 -12.89 13.20
N VAL A 409 -6.78 -12.53 12.28
CA VAL A 409 -5.34 -12.67 12.51
C VAL A 409 -4.88 -11.76 13.66
N LEU A 410 -5.28 -10.50 13.67
CA LEU A 410 -4.96 -9.57 14.76
C LEU A 410 -5.45 -10.12 16.12
N GLY A 411 -6.70 -10.57 16.19
CA GLY A 411 -7.26 -11.15 17.42
C GLY A 411 -6.55 -12.42 17.88
N GLU A 412 -6.09 -13.25 16.94
CA GLU A 412 -5.32 -14.44 17.28
C GLU A 412 -3.91 -14.09 17.81
N VAL A 413 -3.26 -13.07 17.22
CA VAL A 413 -1.98 -12.54 17.71
C VAL A 413 -2.13 -11.98 19.13
N GLU A 414 -3.20 -11.22 19.40
CA GLU A 414 -3.54 -10.75 20.76
C GLU A 414 -3.72 -11.93 21.73
N ARG A 415 -4.44 -12.97 21.32
CA ARG A 415 -4.67 -14.17 22.13
C ARG A 415 -3.38 -14.94 22.45
N VAL A 416 -2.51 -15.11 21.47
CA VAL A 416 -1.21 -15.79 21.65
C VAL A 416 -0.35 -15.02 22.63
N SER A 417 -0.24 -13.70 22.51
CA SER A 417 0.50 -12.85 23.44
C SER A 417 -0.01 -12.99 24.88
N LEU A 418 -1.33 -12.96 25.09
CA LEU A 418 -1.92 -13.16 26.42
C LEU A 418 -1.60 -14.55 26.99
N SER A 419 -1.57 -15.60 26.17
CA SER A 419 -1.22 -16.94 26.63
C SER A 419 0.25 -17.05 27.05
N MET A 420 1.16 -16.40 26.27
CA MET A 420 2.59 -16.37 26.60
C MET A 420 2.86 -15.59 27.88
N SER A 421 2.17 -14.50 28.14
CA SER A 421 2.30 -13.69 29.36
C SER A 421 1.86 -14.47 30.59
N LYS A 422 0.78 -15.26 30.50
CA LYS A 422 0.31 -16.12 31.63
C LYS A 422 1.29 -17.25 31.93
N SER A 423 1.96 -17.83 30.95
CA SER A 423 2.96 -18.88 31.18
C SER A 423 4.20 -18.35 31.93
N ILE A 424 4.59 -17.10 31.66
CA ILE A 424 5.71 -16.45 32.38
C ILE A 424 5.33 -16.14 33.85
N SER A 425 4.09 -15.70 34.10
CA SER A 425 3.63 -15.40 35.45
C SER A 425 3.25 -16.63 36.28
N GLY A 426 2.93 -17.75 35.64
CA GLY A 426 2.59 -19.03 36.30
C GLY A 426 3.79 -19.86 36.76
N ASP A 427 5.02 -19.58 36.26
CA ASP A 427 6.27 -20.24 36.66
C ASP A 427 6.98 -19.52 37.86
N GLY A 428 6.26 -18.62 38.50
CA GLY A 428 6.67 -17.98 39.75
C GLY A 428 6.62 -18.92 40.94
N SER A 429 7.36 -20.06 40.91
CA SER A 429 7.70 -20.78 42.11
C SER A 429 8.56 -19.87 42.98
N THR A 430 7.94 -19.38 44.04
CA THR A 430 8.54 -18.67 45.15
C THR A 430 9.89 -19.28 45.60
N ARG A 431 11.00 -18.84 45.06
CA ARG A 431 12.27 -18.88 45.78
C ARG A 431 12.24 -17.78 46.84
N ARG A 432 11.65 -18.10 48.00
CA ARG A 432 11.94 -17.35 49.23
C ARG A 432 13.44 -17.51 49.49
N ILE A 433 14.16 -16.43 49.32
CA ILE A 433 15.50 -16.31 49.86
C ILE A 433 15.32 -16.29 51.39
N LYS A 434 15.84 -17.32 52.08
CA LYS A 434 16.05 -17.34 53.50
C LYS A 434 17.35 -16.59 53.81
#